data_ec829abfa5c275d1b631c6062c55600c
#
_entry.id   ec829abfa5c275d1b631c6062c55600c
#
_cell.length_a   1.000
_cell.length_b   1.000
_cell.length_c   1.000
_cell.angle_alpha   90.00
_cell.angle_beta   90.00
_cell.angle_gamma   90.00
#
_symmetry.space_group_name_H-M   'P 1'
#
loop_
_entity.id
_entity.type
_entity.pdbx_description
1 polymer ?
#
loop_
_entity_poly.entity_id
_entity_poly.type
_entity_poly.pdbx_seq_one_letter_code
_entity_poly.pdbx_strand_id
1 'polypeptide(L)'
;NVNEAVQVMNKINQFQQVVKSQLRPKIDFGIIPGTDKPTLLKPGAEKILMLLGVTSTYELLEHVQDYDKGFFAYTVKCELSKDGIIITEGLGHCNSRERKFMSQKVDPYTIANTCLKMAKKRAQVDAVLTLASLSDVFTQDIEDMDIPIPEPRAKHKPDEVYTEETEEMEYMPPEEAASVVVN
;
A
#
# COMPACT_ATOMS: atom_id res chain seq x y z
N ASN A 1 -34.84 13.27 -6.45
CA ASN A 1 -35.89 12.33 -6.09
C ASN A 1 -35.41 11.37 -5.03
N VAL A 2 -36.16 11.15 -3.93
CA VAL A 2 -35.77 10.27 -2.81
C VAL A 2 -35.53 8.84 -3.31
N ASN A 3 -36.31 8.33 -4.23
CA ASN A 3 -36.16 6.98 -4.78
C ASN A 3 -34.83 6.81 -5.55
N GLU A 4 -34.40 7.81 -6.28
CA GLU A 4 -33.12 7.81 -6.97
C GLU A 4 -31.94 7.78 -5.95
N ALA A 5 -32.03 8.57 -4.89
CA ALA A 5 -31.03 8.58 -3.83
C ALA A 5 -30.93 7.20 -3.15
N VAL A 6 -32.08 6.57 -2.85
CA VAL A 6 -32.09 5.20 -2.27
C VAL A 6 -31.45 4.19 -3.23
N GLN A 7 -31.71 4.27 -4.53
CA GLN A 7 -31.08 3.38 -5.51
C GLN A 7 -29.56 3.57 -5.59
N VAL A 8 -29.08 4.82 -5.53
CA VAL A 8 -27.63 5.13 -5.52
C VAL A 8 -26.99 4.56 -4.26
N MET A 9 -27.58 4.76 -3.08
CA MET A 9 -27.07 4.22 -1.82
C MET A 9 -27.00 2.69 -1.85
N ASN A 10 -28.02 2.03 -2.39
CA ASN A 10 -28.03 0.58 -2.54
C ASN A 10 -26.88 0.10 -3.45
N LYS A 11 -26.59 0.81 -4.54
CA LYS A 11 -25.46 0.48 -5.43
C LYS A 11 -24.10 0.65 -4.71
N ILE A 12 -23.95 1.71 -3.92
CA ILE A 12 -22.75 1.92 -3.10
C ILE A 12 -22.56 0.76 -2.12
N ASN A 13 -23.61 0.41 -1.37
CA ASN A 13 -23.58 -0.69 -0.41
C ASN A 13 -23.25 -2.04 -1.09
N GLN A 14 -23.84 -2.32 -2.25
CA GLN A 14 -23.53 -3.52 -3.03
C GLN A 14 -22.06 -3.53 -3.49
N PHE A 15 -21.54 -2.40 -3.98
CA PHE A 15 -20.15 -2.27 -4.37
C PHE A 15 -19.21 -2.52 -3.19
N GLN A 16 -19.47 -1.92 -2.03
CA GLN A 16 -18.68 -2.14 -0.81
C GLN A 16 -18.65 -3.62 -0.40
N GLN A 17 -19.77 -4.33 -0.52
CA GLN A 17 -19.83 -5.78 -0.25
C GLN A 17 -19.01 -6.58 -1.25
N VAL A 18 -19.07 -6.25 -2.54
CA VAL A 18 -18.25 -6.91 -3.57
C VAL A 18 -16.76 -6.69 -3.27
N VAL A 19 -16.33 -5.45 -3.02
CA VAL A 19 -14.96 -5.14 -2.66
C VAL A 19 -14.50 -5.97 -1.47
N LYS A 20 -15.29 -5.98 -0.38
CA LYS A 20 -14.97 -6.73 0.82
C LYS A 20 -14.84 -8.23 0.58
N SER A 21 -15.68 -8.80 -0.28
CA SER A 21 -15.68 -10.24 -0.58
C SER A 21 -14.54 -10.68 -1.51
N GLN A 22 -14.04 -9.78 -2.37
CA GLN A 22 -13.01 -10.09 -3.37
C GLN A 22 -11.58 -9.79 -2.89
N LEU A 23 -11.42 -8.95 -1.88
CA LEU A 23 -10.11 -8.65 -1.31
C LEU A 23 -9.65 -9.75 -0.36
N ARG A 24 -8.35 -10.05 -0.39
CA ARG A 24 -7.73 -11.13 0.37
C ARG A 24 -7.12 -10.62 1.67
N PRO A 25 -7.42 -11.28 2.81
CA PRO A 25 -6.78 -10.97 4.09
C PRO A 25 -5.26 -11.10 4.00
N LYS A 26 -4.54 -10.27 4.73
CA LYS A 26 -3.07 -10.20 4.83
C LYS A 26 -2.34 -9.76 3.55
N ILE A 27 -3.04 -9.64 2.43
CA ILE A 27 -2.48 -9.18 1.15
C ILE A 27 -3.08 -7.83 0.78
N ASP A 28 -4.40 -7.77 0.69
CA ASP A 28 -5.14 -6.59 0.22
C ASP A 28 -5.61 -5.73 1.40
N PHE A 29 -5.81 -6.35 2.56
CA PHE A 29 -6.11 -5.67 3.82
C PHE A 29 -5.49 -6.41 5.01
N GLY A 30 -5.16 -5.66 6.06
CA GLY A 30 -4.69 -6.18 7.34
C GLY A 30 -5.79 -6.15 8.40
N ILE A 31 -5.75 -7.09 9.34
CA ILE A 31 -6.61 -7.09 10.52
C ILE A 31 -5.73 -6.79 11.72
N ILE A 32 -6.04 -5.70 12.42
CA ILE A 32 -5.31 -5.30 13.61
C ILE A 32 -6.12 -5.72 14.83
N PRO A 33 -5.51 -6.45 15.80
CA PRO A 33 -6.16 -6.74 17.04
C PRO A 33 -6.60 -5.45 17.76
N GLY A 34 -7.88 -5.37 18.13
CA GLY A 34 -8.43 -4.22 18.85
C GLY A 34 -8.99 -3.10 17.97
N THR A 35 -9.01 -3.28 16.65
CA THR A 35 -9.71 -2.36 15.73
C THR A 35 -10.97 -3.01 15.18
N ASP A 36 -12.04 -2.22 15.04
CA ASP A 36 -13.33 -2.70 14.54
C ASP A 36 -13.34 -2.93 13.02
N LYS A 37 -12.42 -2.29 12.31
CA LYS A 37 -12.34 -2.33 10.85
C LYS A 37 -10.97 -2.80 10.38
N PRO A 38 -10.91 -3.58 9.29
CA PRO A 38 -9.64 -3.92 8.66
C PRO A 38 -8.97 -2.69 8.03
N THR A 39 -7.65 -2.71 7.95
CA THR A 39 -6.83 -1.66 7.33
C THR A 39 -6.62 -1.98 5.87
N LEU A 40 -6.96 -1.06 4.96
CA LEU A 40 -6.68 -1.23 3.54
C LEU A 40 -5.17 -1.10 3.27
N LEU A 41 -4.62 -2.10 2.59
CA LEU A 41 -3.22 -2.11 2.17
C LEU A 41 -3.09 -1.65 0.70
N LYS A 42 -1.88 -1.26 0.31
CA LYS A 42 -1.59 -0.79 -1.05
C LYS A 42 -2.07 -1.76 -2.15
N PRO A 43 -1.83 -3.09 -2.09
CA PRO A 43 -2.34 -4.00 -3.10
C PRO A 43 -3.87 -4.00 -3.22
N GLY A 44 -4.58 -3.88 -2.11
CA GLY A 44 -6.03 -3.74 -2.11
C GLY A 44 -6.50 -2.43 -2.76
N ALA A 45 -5.84 -1.32 -2.44
CA ALA A 45 -6.11 -0.03 -3.07
C ALA A 45 -5.91 -0.09 -4.59
N GLU A 46 -4.81 -0.67 -5.06
CA GLU A 46 -4.52 -0.85 -6.48
C GLU A 46 -5.58 -1.69 -7.21
N LYS A 47 -6.06 -2.76 -6.59
CA LYS A 47 -7.14 -3.59 -7.16
C LYS A 47 -8.46 -2.83 -7.28
N ILE A 48 -8.81 -2.02 -6.28
CA ILE A 48 -10.01 -1.18 -6.32
C ILE A 48 -9.92 -0.18 -7.48
N LEU A 49 -8.78 0.46 -7.66
CA LEU A 49 -8.57 1.38 -8.79
C LEU A 49 -8.72 0.67 -10.14
N MET A 50 -8.14 -0.52 -10.29
CA MET A 50 -8.29 -1.31 -11.50
C MET A 50 -9.74 -1.73 -11.76
N LEU A 51 -10.45 -2.17 -10.72
CA LEU A 51 -11.86 -2.55 -10.83
C LEU A 51 -12.74 -1.40 -11.32
N LEU A 52 -12.45 -0.17 -10.88
CA LEU A 52 -13.22 1.02 -11.24
C LEU A 52 -12.73 1.68 -12.54
N GLY A 53 -11.63 1.23 -13.12
CA GLY A 53 -11.00 1.88 -14.27
C GLY A 53 -10.49 3.29 -13.96
N VAL A 54 -9.97 3.48 -12.76
CA VAL A 54 -9.48 4.77 -12.26
C VAL A 54 -7.96 4.79 -12.29
N THR A 55 -7.40 5.90 -12.73
CA THR A 55 -5.96 6.16 -12.75
C THR A 55 -5.54 7.07 -11.61
N SER A 56 -4.31 6.92 -11.14
CA SER A 56 -3.73 7.76 -10.09
C SER A 56 -2.53 8.55 -10.60
N THR A 57 -2.48 9.83 -10.28
CA THR A 57 -1.33 10.72 -10.47
C THR A 57 -0.87 11.26 -9.13
N TYR A 58 0.39 11.68 -9.05
CA TYR A 58 0.99 12.10 -7.78
C TYR A 58 1.72 13.41 -7.95
N GLU A 59 1.55 14.28 -6.96
CA GLU A 59 2.24 15.55 -6.85
C GLU A 59 2.95 15.63 -5.50
N LEU A 60 4.20 16.05 -5.51
CA LEU A 60 4.97 16.32 -4.31
C LEU A 60 4.68 17.76 -3.88
N LEU A 61 3.86 17.94 -2.83
CA LEU A 61 3.46 19.27 -2.35
C LEU A 61 4.57 19.93 -1.54
N GLU A 62 5.17 19.16 -0.63
CA GLU A 62 6.22 19.64 0.26
C GLU A 62 7.28 18.57 0.43
N HIS A 63 8.54 19.00 0.53
CA HIS A 63 9.63 18.11 0.91
C HIS A 63 10.69 18.86 1.70
N VAL A 64 11.26 18.16 2.66
CA VAL A 64 12.45 18.60 3.41
C VAL A 64 13.51 17.53 3.25
N GLN A 65 14.70 17.92 2.85
CA GLN A 65 15.86 17.05 2.70
C GLN A 65 17.06 17.72 3.38
N ASP A 66 17.19 17.53 4.68
CA ASP A 66 18.29 18.02 5.48
C ASP A 66 19.29 16.89 5.71
N TYR A 67 20.32 16.83 4.88
CA TYR A 67 21.34 15.80 4.94
C TYR A 67 22.26 15.97 6.16
N ASP A 68 22.45 17.20 6.67
CA ASP A 68 23.31 17.44 7.83
C ASP A 68 22.65 16.91 9.11
N LYS A 69 21.34 17.09 9.25
CA LYS A 69 20.57 16.60 10.39
C LYS A 69 19.96 15.22 10.21
N GLY A 70 20.07 14.65 9.00
CA GLY A 70 19.41 13.39 8.65
C GLY A 70 17.89 13.46 8.77
N PHE A 71 17.30 14.62 8.46
CA PHE A 71 15.86 14.85 8.53
C PHE A 71 15.26 14.91 7.13
N PHE A 72 14.32 14.01 6.87
CA PHE A 72 13.60 13.91 5.60
C PHE A 72 12.10 13.89 5.85
N ALA A 73 11.35 14.69 5.13
CA ALA A 73 9.90 14.76 5.24
C ALA A 73 9.29 14.99 3.86
N TYR A 74 8.17 14.33 3.58
CA TYR A 74 7.47 14.43 2.30
C TYR A 74 5.97 14.49 2.52
N THR A 75 5.32 15.41 1.80
CA THR A 75 3.86 15.48 1.68
C THR A 75 3.50 15.28 0.21
N VAL A 76 2.73 14.24 -0.07
CA VAL A 76 2.32 13.83 -1.42
C VAL A 76 0.81 13.94 -1.53
N LYS A 77 0.35 14.49 -2.65
CA LYS A 77 -1.04 14.43 -3.09
C LYS A 77 -1.19 13.32 -4.13
N CYS A 78 -2.24 12.55 -4.01
CA CYS A 78 -2.69 11.59 -5.02
C CYS A 78 -4.01 12.08 -5.59
N GLU A 79 -4.08 12.28 -6.89
CA GLU A 79 -5.31 12.58 -7.61
C GLU A 79 -5.79 11.32 -8.34
N LEU A 80 -7.06 11.00 -8.18
CA LEU A 80 -7.72 9.91 -8.88
C LEU A 80 -8.60 10.46 -9.99
N SER A 81 -8.41 9.95 -11.19
CA SER A 81 -9.15 10.40 -12.36
C SER A 81 -9.72 9.24 -13.18
N LYS A 82 -10.86 9.51 -13.82
CA LYS A 82 -11.48 8.60 -14.78
C LYS A 82 -11.90 9.39 -16.01
N ASP A 83 -11.58 8.87 -17.18
CA ASP A 83 -11.87 9.50 -18.48
C ASP A 83 -11.41 10.97 -18.55
N GLY A 84 -10.23 11.26 -17.93
CA GLY A 84 -9.65 12.60 -17.89
C GLY A 84 -10.26 13.56 -16.86
N ILE A 85 -11.24 13.11 -16.08
CA ILE A 85 -11.89 13.94 -15.04
C ILE A 85 -11.37 13.51 -13.67
N ILE A 86 -10.89 14.47 -12.87
CA ILE A 86 -10.49 14.25 -11.48
C ILE A 86 -11.76 13.95 -10.68
N ILE A 87 -11.76 12.82 -9.99
CA ILE A 87 -12.92 12.35 -9.20
C ILE A 87 -12.71 12.68 -7.71
N THR A 88 -11.51 12.44 -7.22
CA THR A 88 -11.15 12.68 -5.82
C THR A 88 -9.65 12.77 -5.68
N GLU A 89 -9.20 13.21 -4.52
CA GLU A 89 -7.80 13.29 -4.14
C GLU A 89 -7.59 12.79 -2.72
N GLY A 90 -6.34 12.50 -2.38
CA GLY A 90 -5.91 12.10 -1.05
C GLY A 90 -4.54 12.65 -0.73
N LEU A 91 -4.23 12.79 0.54
CA LEU A 91 -2.97 13.30 1.05
C LEU A 91 -2.24 12.25 1.87
N GLY A 92 -0.94 12.25 1.78
CA GLY A 92 -0.08 11.39 2.58
C GLY A 92 1.20 12.11 2.98
N HIS A 93 1.55 12.00 4.25
CA HIS A 93 2.77 12.56 4.81
C HIS A 93 3.61 11.44 5.43
N CYS A 94 4.92 11.59 5.37
CA CYS A 94 5.86 10.75 6.10
C CYS A 94 7.15 11.50 6.38
N ASN A 95 7.73 11.29 7.56
CA ASN A 95 9.02 11.86 7.90
C ASN A 95 9.93 10.84 8.61
N SER A 96 11.24 11.13 8.58
CA SER A 96 12.27 10.25 9.14
C SER A 96 12.28 10.15 10.66
N ARG A 97 11.52 10.99 11.35
CA ARG A 97 11.41 11.00 12.82
C ARG A 97 10.16 10.30 13.35
N GLU A 98 9.41 9.61 12.48
CA GLU A 98 8.34 8.75 12.94
C GLU A 98 8.90 7.64 13.84
N ARG A 99 8.12 7.28 14.88
CA ARG A 99 8.54 6.32 15.91
C ARG A 99 9.12 5.03 15.35
N LYS A 100 8.53 4.48 14.29
CA LYS A 100 8.98 3.26 13.63
C LYS A 100 10.42 3.36 13.08
N PHE A 101 10.83 4.54 12.62
CA PHE A 101 12.19 4.76 12.11
C PHE A 101 13.17 5.03 13.23
N MET A 102 12.73 5.73 14.26
CA MET A 102 13.56 6.04 15.44
C MET A 102 13.88 4.80 16.27
N SER A 103 13.01 3.81 16.32
CA SER A 103 13.23 2.55 17.06
C SER A 103 14.21 1.60 16.38
N GLN A 104 14.38 1.73 15.06
CA GLN A 104 15.19 0.83 14.26
C GLN A 104 16.52 1.50 13.97
N LYS A 105 17.44 1.82 14.61
CA LYS A 105 18.77 2.41 14.29
C LYS A 105 19.12 2.43 12.78
N VAL A 106 18.18 2.91 11.96
CA VAL A 106 18.32 2.95 10.51
C VAL A 106 19.16 4.16 10.16
N ASP A 107 20.09 3.99 9.22
CA ASP A 107 20.84 5.10 8.65
C ASP A 107 19.90 6.15 8.10
N PRO A 108 19.92 7.41 8.59
CA PRO A 108 19.01 8.46 8.15
C PRO A 108 19.09 8.73 6.63
N TYR A 109 20.23 8.50 6.00
CA TYR A 109 20.38 8.75 4.56
C TYR A 109 19.64 7.73 3.69
N THR A 110 19.47 6.49 4.18
CA THR A 110 18.73 5.45 3.44
C THR A 110 17.23 5.59 3.60
N ILE A 111 16.78 6.35 4.61
CA ILE A 111 15.36 6.46 4.96
C ILE A 111 14.60 7.42 4.04
N ALA A 112 15.28 8.35 3.35
CA ALA A 112 14.65 9.36 2.49
C ALA A 112 13.70 8.74 1.46
N ASN A 113 14.17 7.73 0.72
CA ASN A 113 13.35 7.03 -0.27
C ASN A 113 12.19 6.25 0.38
N THR A 114 12.40 5.69 1.56
CA THR A 114 11.35 5.00 2.32
C THR A 114 10.25 5.97 2.75
N CYS A 115 10.61 7.16 3.26
CA CYS A 115 9.66 8.22 3.60
C CYS A 115 8.85 8.67 2.38
N LEU A 116 9.51 8.89 1.23
CA LEU A 116 8.83 9.30 0.00
C LEU A 116 7.83 8.23 -0.47
N LYS A 117 8.24 6.98 -0.52
CA LYS A 117 7.37 5.86 -0.91
C LYS A 117 6.20 5.67 0.06
N MET A 118 6.45 5.91 1.35
CA MET A 118 5.43 5.82 2.39
C MET A 118 4.40 6.94 2.27
N ALA A 119 4.85 8.18 2.07
CA ALA A 119 3.97 9.32 1.82
C ALA A 119 3.09 9.08 0.58
N LYS A 120 3.69 8.60 -0.52
CA LYS A 120 2.97 8.22 -1.73
C LYS A 120 1.92 7.13 -1.49
N LYS A 121 2.28 6.07 -0.75
CA LYS A 121 1.35 4.99 -0.40
C LYS A 121 0.17 5.52 0.42
N ARG A 122 0.43 6.34 1.44
CA ARG A 122 -0.61 6.94 2.29
C ARG A 122 -1.56 7.81 1.48
N ALA A 123 -1.05 8.64 0.58
CA ALA A 123 -1.86 9.48 -0.30
C ALA A 123 -2.79 8.63 -1.20
N GLN A 124 -2.29 7.52 -1.76
CA GLN A 124 -3.09 6.63 -2.58
C GLN A 124 -4.21 5.95 -1.79
N VAL A 125 -3.89 5.40 -0.63
CA VAL A 125 -4.89 4.73 0.23
C VAL A 125 -5.96 5.72 0.68
N ASP A 126 -5.58 6.92 1.09
CA ASP A 126 -6.51 7.99 1.48
C ASP A 126 -7.48 8.34 0.33
N ALA A 127 -6.96 8.55 -0.87
CA ALA A 127 -7.77 8.85 -2.05
C ALA A 127 -8.75 7.69 -2.39
N VAL A 128 -8.30 6.44 -2.30
CA VAL A 128 -9.14 5.26 -2.59
C VAL A 128 -10.25 5.09 -1.56
N LEU A 129 -9.97 5.32 -0.28
CA LEU A 129 -11.00 5.26 0.77
C LEU A 129 -12.12 6.28 0.53
N THR A 130 -11.77 7.47 0.05
CA THR A 130 -12.74 8.51 -0.29
C THR A 130 -13.56 8.18 -1.55
N LEU A 131 -12.90 7.55 -2.55
CA LEU A 131 -13.48 7.30 -3.88
C LEU A 131 -14.84 6.59 -3.86
N ALA A 132 -15.04 5.63 -2.98
CA ALA A 132 -16.25 4.81 -2.94
C ALA A 132 -16.84 4.69 -1.53
N SER A 133 -16.64 5.71 -0.72
CA SER A 133 -17.06 5.71 0.69
C SER A 133 -16.55 4.46 1.46
N LEU A 134 -15.35 3.99 1.09
CA LEU A 134 -14.78 2.76 1.68
C LEU A 134 -14.29 2.95 3.11
N SER A 135 -14.29 4.17 3.63
CA SER A 135 -14.01 4.46 5.04
C SER A 135 -15.00 3.79 6.02
N ASP A 136 -16.17 3.38 5.52
CA ASP A 136 -17.09 2.54 6.29
C ASP A 136 -16.55 1.13 6.51
N VAL A 137 -15.80 0.62 5.54
CA VAL A 137 -15.38 -0.80 5.46
C VAL A 137 -13.96 -0.98 5.92
N PHE A 138 -13.10 -0.01 5.66
CA PHE A 138 -11.66 -0.05 5.96
C PHE A 138 -11.22 1.18 6.74
N THR A 139 -10.13 1.03 7.51
CA THR A 139 -9.39 2.14 8.10
C THR A 139 -8.16 2.46 7.25
N GLN A 140 -7.55 3.60 7.53
CA GLN A 140 -6.22 3.94 7.04
C GLN A 140 -5.15 3.04 7.66
N ASP A 141 -3.94 3.10 7.11
CA ASP A 141 -2.83 2.24 7.50
C ASP A 141 -2.50 2.36 9.00
N ILE A 142 -2.14 1.24 9.62
CA ILE A 142 -1.76 1.09 11.04
C ILE A 142 -0.73 2.13 11.48
N GLU A 143 0.11 2.54 10.55
CA GLU A 143 1.21 3.45 10.80
C GLU A 143 0.75 4.85 11.20
N ASP A 144 -0.51 5.19 10.93
CA ASP A 144 -1.14 6.45 11.32
C ASP A 144 -1.87 6.37 12.68
N MET A 145 -1.96 5.17 13.26
CA MET A 145 -2.53 4.97 14.59
C MET A 145 -1.41 4.85 15.62
N ASP A 146 -1.49 5.61 16.70
CA ASP A 146 -0.62 5.50 17.89
C ASP A 146 -0.84 4.18 18.68
N ILE A 147 -0.96 3.07 17.96
CA ILE A 147 -1.10 1.74 18.57
C ILE A 147 0.30 1.26 18.93
N PRO A 148 0.54 0.83 20.18
CA PRO A 148 1.78 0.18 20.54
C PRO A 148 1.97 -1.05 19.66
N ILE A 149 2.97 -1.05 18.80
CA ILE A 149 3.34 -2.24 18.02
C ILE A 149 3.75 -3.30 19.06
N PRO A 150 3.11 -4.47 19.10
CA PRO A 150 3.59 -5.56 19.95
C PRO A 150 5.05 -5.81 19.58
N GLU A 151 5.94 -5.82 20.55
CA GLU A 151 7.35 -6.15 20.31
C GLU A 151 7.44 -7.44 19.49
N PRO A 152 8.26 -7.47 18.45
CA PRO A 152 8.45 -8.69 17.69
C PRO A 152 8.90 -9.77 18.68
N ARG A 153 8.10 -10.83 18.79
CA ARG A 153 8.46 -12.01 19.58
C ARG A 153 9.88 -12.35 19.21
N ALA A 154 10.75 -12.47 20.22
CA ALA A 154 12.14 -12.79 20.08
C ALA A 154 12.32 -13.87 18.99
N LYS A 155 13.12 -13.55 17.97
CA LYS A 155 13.41 -14.46 16.88
C LYS A 155 13.87 -15.77 17.51
N HIS A 156 13.14 -16.83 17.27
CA HIS A 156 13.60 -18.19 17.53
C HIS A 156 14.97 -18.30 16.85
N LYS A 157 15.99 -18.69 17.60
CA LYS A 157 17.33 -18.93 17.05
C LYS A 157 17.19 -19.94 15.93
N PRO A 158 17.78 -19.71 14.77
CA PRO A 158 17.82 -20.71 13.73
C PRO A 158 18.89 -21.75 14.13
N ASP A 159 18.49 -22.80 14.82
CA ASP A 159 19.23 -24.06 14.84
C ASP A 159 18.56 -24.99 13.82
N GLU A 160 18.82 -24.73 12.54
CA GLU A 160 18.76 -25.74 11.49
C GLU A 160 19.53 -25.19 10.29
N VAL A 161 20.67 -25.83 10.08
CA VAL A 161 21.53 -25.65 8.92
C VAL A 161 20.78 -26.13 7.70
N TYR A 162 20.28 -25.20 6.87
CA TYR A 162 19.91 -25.54 5.51
C TYR A 162 21.18 -25.64 4.70
N THR A 163 21.56 -26.86 4.33
CA THR A 163 22.53 -27.10 3.27
C THR A 163 21.88 -26.62 1.97
N GLU A 164 22.43 -25.53 1.43
CA GLU A 164 22.15 -25.11 0.07
C GLU A 164 22.67 -26.18 -0.88
N GLU A 165 21.79 -27.03 -1.40
CA GLU A 165 22.05 -27.68 -2.67
C GLU A 165 21.83 -26.63 -3.76
N THR A 166 22.92 -26.05 -4.21
CA THR A 166 22.97 -25.23 -5.42
C THR A 166 22.73 -26.16 -6.59
N GLU A 167 21.48 -26.20 -7.09
CA GLU A 167 21.25 -26.65 -8.46
C GLU A 167 21.86 -25.61 -9.40
N GLU A 168 23.02 -25.95 -9.97
CA GLU A 168 23.60 -25.23 -11.08
C GLU A 168 22.61 -25.28 -12.25
N MET A 169 21.91 -24.17 -12.50
CA MET A 169 21.18 -23.98 -13.76
C MET A 169 22.21 -23.85 -14.87
N GLU A 170 22.33 -24.90 -15.64
CA GLU A 170 23.14 -24.95 -16.84
C GLU A 170 22.63 -23.90 -17.86
N TYR A 171 23.49 -22.93 -18.15
CA TYR A 171 23.18 -21.88 -19.13
C TYR A 171 23.08 -22.48 -20.53
N MET A 172 21.88 -22.54 -21.09
CA MET A 172 21.64 -22.94 -22.47
C MET A 172 21.72 -21.70 -23.37
N PRO A 173 22.61 -21.67 -24.35
CA PRO A 173 22.71 -20.54 -25.29
C PRO A 173 21.46 -20.48 -26.20
N PRO A 174 21.05 -19.28 -26.66
CA PRO A 174 19.77 -19.05 -27.33
C PRO A 174 19.58 -19.77 -28.66
N GLU A 175 20.59 -20.37 -29.24
CA GLU A 175 20.49 -21.12 -30.50
C GLU A 175 19.88 -22.54 -30.33
N GLU A 176 19.91 -23.12 -29.13
CA GLU A 176 19.33 -24.45 -28.91
C GLU A 176 17.85 -24.40 -28.49
N ALA A 177 17.35 -23.27 -28.04
CA ALA A 177 15.93 -23.11 -27.67
C ALA A 177 14.97 -23.04 -28.87
N ALA A 178 15.47 -22.82 -30.07
CA ALA A 178 14.66 -22.73 -31.28
C ALA A 178 14.29 -24.10 -31.90
N SER A 179 14.90 -25.20 -31.45
CA SER A 179 14.69 -26.54 -32.04
C SER A 179 13.64 -27.41 -31.31
N VAL A 180 13.08 -26.93 -30.21
CA VAL A 180 12.13 -27.72 -29.38
C VAL A 180 10.66 -27.40 -29.69
N VAL A 181 10.37 -26.43 -30.57
CA VAL A 181 8.97 -25.99 -30.83
C VAL A 181 8.39 -26.57 -32.14
N VAL A 182 9.03 -27.53 -32.80
CA VAL A 182 8.46 -28.19 -34.00
C VAL A 182 8.60 -29.72 -33.85
N ASN A 183 7.63 -30.30 -33.13
CA ASN A 183 7.09 -31.62 -33.40
C ASN A 183 5.79 -31.80 -32.59
#